data_fd3d08605edbd560300eff7582698639
#
_entry.id   fd3d08605edbd560300eff7582698639
#
_cell.length_a   1.000
_cell.length_b   1.000
_cell.length_c   1.000
_cell.angle_alpha   90.00
_cell.angle_beta   90.00
_cell.angle_gamma   90.00
#
_symmetry.space_group_name_H-M   'P 1'
#
loop_
_entity.id
_entity.type
_entity.pdbx_description
1 polymer ?
#
loop_
_entity_poly.entity_id
_entity_poly.type
_entity_poly.pdbx_seq_one_letter_code
_entity_poly.pdbx_strand_id
1 'polypeptide(L)'
;MFTTKSGEKIFVVDGHVHLWDGSDKNIKNRYGEEFIKCFYDYHKLSPKEYVWPYKKYQKYTDEDLEQDIFQNGYVDFAIFNPQYLGDFYHHGFSSLERNEAFRKKHPDRVIANWFWDPRNEEAGLKQLEQDVEKYGWKGVKLYTAEWKGDSKGWKLTDPWSYRYLQRSQELGIKNIHVHKGPTIRPLNKDAFDVGDVDEVASLLPDLNFIVEHCGLPRLNDFTFIAAQEPNVYAGLSVAIALIHTRPRYFSEIISELLFWLGPERILFGSDYALWQPKWIIEKFMDLELPEDLAAETGQITLEMKKKILGENTARLYNISVGEPKHFGSAVSEAPEPLRKGAPVA
;
A
#
# COMPACT_ATOMS: atom_id res chain seq x y z
N MET A 1 13.57 -13.27 2.39
CA MET A 1 12.84 -14.49 1.95
C MET A 1 12.35 -15.30 3.14
N PHE A 2 11.12 -15.78 3.08
CA PHE A 2 10.63 -16.78 4.02
C PHE A 2 11.07 -18.18 3.56
N THR A 3 11.47 -19.05 4.49
CA THR A 3 11.83 -20.42 4.18
C THR A 3 10.80 -21.37 4.80
N THR A 4 10.16 -22.18 3.96
CA THR A 4 9.19 -23.19 4.41
C THR A 4 9.84 -24.31 5.21
N LYS A 5 9.03 -25.12 5.90
CA LYS A 5 9.51 -26.32 6.61
C LYS A 5 10.18 -27.35 5.66
N SER A 6 9.81 -27.34 4.36
CA SER A 6 10.43 -28.17 3.32
C SER A 6 11.72 -27.58 2.74
N GLY A 7 12.13 -26.39 3.17
CA GLY A 7 13.33 -25.70 2.68
C GLY A 7 13.12 -24.84 1.44
N GLU A 8 11.86 -24.70 0.96
CA GLU A 8 11.55 -23.86 -0.18
C GLU A 8 11.59 -22.36 0.22
N LYS A 9 12.26 -21.53 -0.60
CA LYS A 9 12.36 -20.09 -0.39
C LYS A 9 11.23 -19.36 -1.09
N ILE A 10 10.52 -18.50 -0.35
CA ILE A 10 9.43 -17.68 -0.86
C ILE A 10 9.87 -16.25 -0.90
N PHE A 11 9.76 -15.64 -2.07
CA PHE A 11 10.03 -14.23 -2.29
C PHE A 11 8.90 -13.39 -1.71
N VAL A 12 9.24 -12.37 -0.91
CA VAL A 12 8.27 -11.53 -0.20
C VAL A 12 8.43 -10.08 -0.60
N VAL A 13 7.36 -9.47 -1.08
CA VAL A 13 7.26 -8.03 -1.29
C VAL A 13 6.18 -7.48 -0.36
N ASP A 14 6.57 -6.65 0.59
CA ASP A 14 5.63 -5.92 1.42
C ASP A 14 5.12 -4.70 0.65
N GLY A 15 3.91 -4.79 0.12
CA GLY A 15 3.29 -3.77 -0.73
C GLY A 15 2.81 -2.53 0.02
N HIS A 16 2.89 -2.52 1.37
CA HIS A 16 2.35 -1.42 2.16
C HIS A 16 3.14 -1.17 3.44
N VAL A 17 4.08 -0.25 3.36
CA VAL A 17 4.96 0.14 4.46
C VAL A 17 4.91 1.65 4.65
N HIS A 18 4.88 2.09 5.89
CA HIS A 18 5.00 3.50 6.28
C HIS A 18 6.28 3.74 7.08
N LEU A 19 6.75 4.98 7.06
CA LEU A 19 7.83 5.45 7.92
C LEU A 19 7.42 6.81 8.49
N TRP A 20 6.77 6.81 9.65
CA TRP A 20 6.12 8.00 10.19
C TRP A 20 6.85 8.68 11.35
N ASP A 21 6.44 9.92 11.59
CA ASP A 21 6.74 10.70 12.79
C ASP A 21 5.44 11.28 13.37
N GLY A 22 4.83 10.58 14.31
CA GLY A 22 3.68 11.02 15.10
C GLY A 22 4.08 11.55 16.48
N SER A 23 5.33 12.02 16.65
CA SER A 23 5.82 12.55 17.92
C SER A 23 5.17 13.87 18.30
N ASP A 24 5.17 14.18 19.61
CA ASP A 24 4.60 15.41 20.15
C ASP A 24 5.18 16.68 19.48
N LYS A 25 6.43 16.63 19.00
CA LYS A 25 7.08 17.75 18.28
C LYS A 25 6.57 17.96 16.87
N ASN A 26 6.06 16.90 16.21
CA ASN A 26 5.51 16.97 14.87
C ASN A 26 3.99 17.16 14.85
N ILE A 27 3.30 16.85 15.96
CA ILE A 27 1.86 17.06 16.11
C ILE A 27 1.54 18.56 16.08
N LYS A 28 0.67 18.97 15.14
CA LYS A 28 0.27 20.36 14.93
C LYS A 28 -0.93 20.77 15.79
N ASN A 29 -1.83 19.82 16.10
CA ASN A 29 -3.06 20.05 16.83
C ASN A 29 -3.63 18.75 17.41
N ARG A 30 -4.77 18.86 18.13
CA ARG A 30 -5.43 17.70 18.75
C ARG A 30 -5.77 16.56 17.77
N TYR A 31 -6.02 16.87 16.53
CA TYR A 31 -6.40 15.86 15.53
C TYR A 31 -5.22 14.94 15.16
N GLY A 32 -4.00 15.48 15.12
CA GLY A 32 -2.80 14.66 14.97
C GLY A 32 -2.59 13.73 16.17
N GLU A 33 -2.87 14.21 17.39
CA GLU A 33 -2.81 13.38 18.59
C GLU A 33 -3.88 12.26 18.58
N GLU A 34 -5.11 12.59 18.18
CA GLU A 34 -6.21 11.62 18.08
C GLU A 34 -5.89 10.56 17.01
N PHE A 35 -5.28 10.96 15.88
CA PHE A 35 -4.91 10.08 14.81
C PHE A 35 -3.87 9.03 15.25
N ILE A 36 -2.74 9.45 15.80
CA ILE A 36 -1.69 8.51 16.24
C ILE A 36 -2.14 7.63 17.41
N LYS A 37 -3.01 8.12 18.30
CA LYS A 37 -3.62 7.30 19.34
C LYS A 37 -4.53 6.21 18.76
N CYS A 38 -5.33 6.54 17.75
CA CYS A 38 -6.17 5.57 17.05
C CYS A 38 -5.32 4.49 16.36
N PHE A 39 -4.23 4.89 15.71
CA PHE A 39 -3.26 3.94 15.15
C PHE A 39 -2.65 3.03 16.22
N TYR A 40 -2.31 3.59 17.38
CA TYR A 40 -1.79 2.78 18.49
C TYR A 40 -2.82 1.79 19.05
N ASP A 41 -4.11 2.13 19.02
CA ASP A 41 -5.16 1.19 19.41
C ASP A 41 -5.23 -0.01 18.46
N TYR A 42 -5.01 0.18 17.15
CA TYR A 42 -4.85 -0.90 16.20
C TYR A 42 -3.56 -1.70 16.42
N HIS A 43 -2.44 -1.02 16.70
CA HIS A 43 -1.17 -1.69 17.00
C HIS A 43 -1.28 -2.68 18.17
N LYS A 44 -2.06 -2.34 19.20
CA LYS A 44 -2.31 -3.23 20.36
C LYS A 44 -3.07 -4.52 20.02
N LEU A 45 -3.58 -4.66 18.79
CA LEU A 45 -4.15 -5.92 18.30
C LEU A 45 -3.07 -6.90 17.81
N SER A 46 -1.80 -6.53 17.81
CA SER A 46 -0.67 -7.44 17.57
C SER A 46 -0.54 -8.50 18.67
N PRO A 47 0.17 -9.63 18.42
CA PRO A 47 0.63 -10.49 19.50
C PRO A 47 1.43 -9.68 20.52
N LYS A 48 1.29 -9.99 21.81
CA LYS A 48 1.78 -9.17 22.92
C LYS A 48 3.28 -8.82 22.82
N GLU A 49 4.08 -9.75 22.36
CA GLU A 49 5.53 -9.63 22.19
C GLU A 49 5.93 -8.61 21.09
N TYR A 50 5.01 -8.26 20.20
CA TYR A 50 5.19 -7.29 19.13
C TYR A 50 4.62 -5.90 19.43
N VAL A 51 3.93 -5.75 20.57
CA VAL A 51 3.36 -4.44 20.95
C VAL A 51 4.44 -3.52 21.49
N TRP A 52 4.73 -2.45 20.77
CA TRP A 52 5.69 -1.45 21.22
C TRP A 52 5.11 -0.53 22.31
N PRO A 53 5.98 0.01 23.19
CA PRO A 53 5.59 1.14 24.03
C PRO A 53 5.14 2.33 23.18
N TYR A 54 4.12 3.06 23.63
CA TYR A 54 3.51 4.16 22.86
C TYR A 54 4.52 5.19 22.34
N LYS A 55 5.51 5.59 23.14
CA LYS A 55 6.54 6.56 22.72
C LYS A 55 7.41 6.06 21.58
N LYS A 56 7.76 4.79 21.55
CA LYS A 56 8.45 4.16 20.41
C LYS A 56 7.54 4.11 19.19
N TYR A 57 6.26 3.77 19.38
CA TYR A 57 5.30 3.69 18.30
C TYR A 57 5.02 5.06 17.66
N GLN A 58 4.99 6.16 18.44
CA GLN A 58 4.84 7.51 17.89
C GLN A 58 5.91 7.86 16.86
N LYS A 59 7.17 7.43 17.12
CA LYS A 59 8.30 7.66 16.23
C LYS A 59 9.34 6.57 16.44
N TYR A 60 9.64 5.87 15.39
CA TYR A 60 10.68 4.84 15.33
C TYR A 60 11.77 5.23 14.34
N THR A 61 12.92 4.56 14.44
CA THR A 61 14.10 4.89 13.65
C THR A 61 14.13 4.12 12.33
N ASP A 62 15.04 4.52 11.44
CA ASP A 62 15.34 3.80 10.20
C ASP A 62 15.90 2.39 10.53
N GLU A 63 16.69 2.30 11.61
CA GLU A 63 17.27 1.04 12.10
C GLU A 63 16.21 0.08 12.64
N ASP A 64 15.18 0.60 13.37
CA ASP A 64 14.04 -0.21 13.81
C ASP A 64 13.32 -0.81 12.61
N LEU A 65 13.07 0.01 11.57
CA LEU A 65 12.39 -0.44 10.36
C LEU A 65 13.24 -1.46 9.61
N GLU A 66 14.53 -1.21 9.42
CA GLU A 66 15.43 -2.13 8.73
C GLU A 66 15.49 -3.49 9.44
N GLN A 67 15.57 -3.48 10.77
CA GLN A 67 15.58 -4.70 11.57
C GLN A 67 14.26 -5.46 11.43
N ASP A 68 13.12 -4.79 11.57
CA ASP A 68 11.81 -5.45 11.61
C ASP A 68 11.34 -5.94 10.23
N ILE A 69 11.66 -5.22 9.17
CA ILE A 69 11.23 -5.55 7.81
C ILE A 69 12.24 -6.52 7.16
N PHE A 70 13.53 -6.13 7.11
CA PHE A 70 14.50 -6.82 6.29
C PHE A 70 15.30 -7.89 7.01
N GLN A 71 15.62 -7.70 8.30
CA GLN A 71 16.43 -8.66 9.05
C GLN A 71 15.57 -9.74 9.68
N ASN A 72 14.46 -9.37 10.30
CA ASN A 72 13.57 -10.28 11.02
C ASN A 72 12.29 -10.63 10.25
N GLY A 73 11.83 -9.74 9.35
CA GLY A 73 10.48 -9.76 8.76
C GLY A 73 10.34 -10.55 7.46
N TYR A 74 11.39 -11.24 7.01
CA TYR A 74 11.40 -12.04 5.76
C TYR A 74 11.19 -11.25 4.46
N VAL A 75 11.05 -9.92 4.52
CA VAL A 75 10.74 -9.07 3.37
C VAL A 75 11.97 -8.87 2.50
N ASP A 76 11.83 -9.10 1.20
CA ASP A 76 12.88 -8.87 0.21
C ASP A 76 12.81 -7.47 -0.37
N PHE A 77 11.60 -7.00 -0.68
CA PHE A 77 11.32 -5.64 -1.13
C PHE A 77 10.18 -5.01 -0.34
N ALA A 78 10.23 -3.70 -0.15
CA ALA A 78 9.20 -2.92 0.52
C ALA A 78 8.73 -1.76 -0.36
N ILE A 79 7.41 -1.59 -0.48
CA ILE A 79 6.78 -0.46 -1.16
C ILE A 79 6.33 0.54 -0.10
N PHE A 80 6.96 1.70 -0.08
CA PHE A 80 6.67 2.76 0.88
C PHE A 80 5.53 3.64 0.39
N ASN A 81 4.51 3.76 1.22
CA ASN A 81 3.31 4.52 0.95
C ASN A 81 3.28 5.77 1.84
N PRO A 82 3.41 6.98 1.29
CA PRO A 82 3.34 8.20 2.07
C PRO A 82 1.93 8.48 2.57
N GLN A 83 1.85 9.21 3.67
CA GLN A 83 0.61 9.70 4.28
C GLN A 83 0.91 11.05 4.92
N TYR A 84 0.58 12.14 4.21
CA TYR A 84 1.10 13.44 4.59
C TYR A 84 0.38 14.04 5.80
N LEU A 85 -0.95 14.13 5.75
CA LEU A 85 -1.78 14.68 6.83
C LEU A 85 -1.31 16.09 7.28
N GLY A 86 -1.10 16.97 6.31
CA GLY A 86 -0.50 18.29 6.52
C GLY A 86 -1.29 19.23 7.44
N ASP A 87 -2.60 19.01 7.62
CA ASP A 87 -3.40 19.73 8.60
C ASP A 87 -3.17 19.24 10.05
N PHE A 88 -2.61 18.04 10.22
CA PHE A 88 -2.42 17.41 11.54
C PHE A 88 -0.97 17.43 12.03
N TYR A 89 0.00 17.46 11.10
CA TYR A 89 1.43 17.36 11.38
C TYR A 89 2.23 18.46 10.68
N HIS A 90 3.25 18.99 11.35
CA HIS A 90 4.06 20.10 10.84
C HIS A 90 4.87 19.72 9.60
N HIS A 91 5.43 18.50 9.58
CA HIS A 91 6.32 17.99 8.52
C HIS A 91 5.74 16.77 7.80
N GLY A 92 4.41 16.57 7.90
CA GLY A 92 3.75 15.36 7.44
C GLY A 92 3.90 14.20 8.43
N PHE A 93 2.99 13.23 8.36
CA PHE A 93 3.01 12.03 9.21
C PHE A 93 4.02 11.00 8.70
N SER A 94 3.81 10.46 7.50
CA SER A 94 4.78 9.65 6.75
C SER A 94 5.19 10.46 5.52
N SER A 95 6.27 11.26 5.66
CA SER A 95 6.63 12.24 4.64
C SER A 95 7.42 11.61 3.49
N LEU A 96 7.29 12.22 2.32
CA LEU A 96 8.02 11.81 1.12
C LEU A 96 9.53 11.91 1.30
N GLU A 97 10.00 12.98 1.93
CA GLU A 97 11.41 13.24 2.14
C GLU A 97 12.05 12.15 2.99
N ARG A 98 11.34 11.68 4.03
CA ARG A 98 11.81 10.60 4.89
C ARG A 98 11.82 9.27 4.16
N ASN A 99 10.74 8.97 3.42
CA ASN A 99 10.64 7.76 2.61
C ASN A 99 11.73 7.71 1.53
N GLU A 100 11.97 8.82 0.85
CA GLU A 100 13.00 8.93 -0.18
C GLU A 100 14.43 8.86 0.40
N ALA A 101 14.66 9.43 1.59
CA ALA A 101 15.95 9.30 2.27
C ALA A 101 16.25 7.84 2.63
N PHE A 102 15.24 7.10 3.10
CA PHE A 102 15.37 5.67 3.38
C PHE A 102 15.58 4.85 2.09
N ARG A 103 14.81 5.14 1.03
CA ARG A 103 14.97 4.50 -0.28
C ARG A 103 16.41 4.66 -0.83
N LYS A 104 17.00 5.84 -0.68
CA LYS A 104 18.40 6.09 -1.12
C LYS A 104 19.43 5.27 -0.35
N LYS A 105 19.15 4.89 0.89
CA LYS A 105 19.99 3.97 1.67
C LYS A 105 19.83 2.51 1.22
N HIS A 106 18.64 2.16 0.69
CA HIS A 106 18.27 0.79 0.30
C HIS A 106 17.70 0.75 -1.13
N PRO A 107 18.45 1.22 -2.16
CA PRO A 107 17.92 1.39 -3.52
C PRO A 107 17.50 0.07 -4.17
N ASP A 108 18.08 -1.06 -3.74
CA ASP A 108 17.80 -2.39 -4.29
C ASP A 108 16.66 -3.12 -3.60
N ARG A 109 16.06 -2.52 -2.56
CA ARG A 109 15.04 -3.16 -1.71
C ARG A 109 13.85 -2.28 -1.40
N VAL A 110 13.88 -1.00 -1.75
CA VAL A 110 12.83 -0.04 -1.42
C VAL A 110 12.37 0.71 -2.67
N ILE A 111 11.08 0.71 -2.88
CA ILE A 111 10.40 1.59 -3.82
C ILE A 111 9.55 2.56 -2.99
N ALA A 112 9.69 3.86 -3.22
CA ALA A 112 8.86 4.87 -2.59
C ALA A 112 7.80 5.32 -3.59
N ASN A 113 6.53 5.15 -3.23
CA ASN A 113 5.44 5.74 -3.97
C ASN A 113 5.34 7.23 -3.66
N TRP A 114 4.73 7.96 -4.60
CA TRP A 114 4.39 9.35 -4.43
C TRP A 114 2.96 9.53 -3.89
N PHE A 115 2.53 10.76 -3.69
CA PHE A 115 1.12 11.11 -3.50
C PHE A 115 0.80 12.41 -4.23
N TRP A 116 -0.45 12.61 -4.52
CA TRP A 116 -0.97 13.88 -4.99
C TRP A 116 -2.33 14.16 -4.33
N ASP A 117 -2.68 15.43 -4.29
CA ASP A 117 -3.96 15.90 -3.79
C ASP A 117 -4.63 16.72 -4.91
N PRO A 118 -5.77 16.27 -5.46
CA PRO A 118 -6.42 16.91 -6.59
C PRO A 118 -6.88 18.34 -6.27
N ARG A 119 -7.04 18.68 -4.99
CA ARG A 119 -7.38 20.02 -4.53
C ARG A 119 -6.24 21.03 -4.68
N ASN A 120 -5.05 20.58 -5.09
CA ASN A 120 -3.96 21.46 -5.53
C ASN A 120 -4.10 21.88 -7.00
N GLU A 121 -5.09 21.37 -7.71
CA GLU A 121 -5.45 21.73 -9.08
C GLU A 121 -4.23 21.77 -10.02
N GLU A 122 -4.15 22.78 -10.88
CA GLU A 122 -3.09 22.94 -11.87
C GLU A 122 -1.69 23.07 -11.25
N ALA A 123 -1.57 23.72 -10.10
CA ALA A 123 -0.28 23.88 -9.44
C ALA A 123 0.32 22.55 -8.96
N GLY A 124 -0.52 21.69 -8.40
CA GLY A 124 -0.08 20.36 -7.96
C GLY A 124 0.16 19.41 -9.14
N LEU A 125 -0.55 19.59 -10.26
CA LEU A 125 -0.32 18.81 -11.47
C LEU A 125 1.08 19.09 -12.05
N LYS A 126 1.47 20.36 -12.13
CA LYS A 126 2.83 20.77 -12.53
C LYS A 126 3.91 20.24 -11.58
N GLN A 127 3.61 20.23 -10.28
CA GLN A 127 4.53 19.66 -9.29
C GLN A 127 4.71 18.16 -9.50
N LEU A 128 3.63 17.41 -9.77
CA LEU A 128 3.68 15.99 -10.09
C LEU A 128 4.61 15.70 -11.27
N GLU A 129 4.52 16.49 -12.36
CA GLU A 129 5.37 16.36 -13.55
C GLU A 129 6.86 16.49 -13.20
N GLN A 130 7.19 17.57 -12.48
CA GLN A 130 8.57 17.85 -12.05
C GLN A 130 9.12 16.74 -11.14
N ASP A 131 8.29 16.27 -10.25
CA ASP A 131 8.68 15.27 -9.26
C ASP A 131 8.86 13.90 -9.90
N VAL A 132 8.01 13.51 -10.86
CA VAL A 132 8.18 12.25 -11.62
C VAL A 132 9.46 12.28 -12.45
N GLU A 133 9.75 13.39 -13.11
CA GLU A 133 11.01 13.57 -13.85
C GLU A 133 12.24 13.44 -12.94
N LYS A 134 12.16 14.03 -11.75
CA LYS A 134 13.27 14.05 -10.79
C LYS A 134 13.50 12.72 -10.07
N TYR A 135 12.45 12.01 -9.72
CA TYR A 135 12.52 10.85 -8.82
C TYR A 135 12.17 9.51 -9.48
N GLY A 136 11.53 9.51 -10.65
CA GLY A 136 11.20 8.31 -11.40
C GLY A 136 10.21 7.37 -10.70
N TRP A 137 9.21 7.91 -10.01
CA TRP A 137 8.26 7.10 -9.25
C TRP A 137 7.43 6.12 -10.12
N LYS A 138 7.12 4.97 -9.53
CA LYS A 138 6.39 3.87 -10.19
C LYS A 138 4.95 3.72 -9.73
N GLY A 139 4.58 4.39 -8.66
CA GLY A 139 3.24 4.35 -8.09
C GLY A 139 2.94 5.56 -7.23
N VAL A 140 1.67 5.71 -6.89
CA VAL A 140 1.17 6.73 -5.96
C VAL A 140 0.32 6.09 -4.87
N LYS A 141 0.32 6.68 -3.69
CA LYS A 141 -0.59 6.37 -2.58
C LYS A 141 -1.53 7.53 -2.36
N LEU A 142 -2.82 7.26 -2.44
CA LEU A 142 -3.89 8.23 -2.27
C LEU A 142 -4.61 8.01 -0.94
N TYR A 143 -4.75 9.08 -0.19
CA TYR A 143 -5.45 9.09 1.09
C TYR A 143 -6.64 10.03 1.01
N THR A 144 -7.73 9.54 0.43
CA THR A 144 -8.90 10.33 0.03
C THR A 144 -9.63 11.05 1.16
N ALA A 145 -9.41 10.63 2.41
CA ALA A 145 -9.98 11.28 3.60
C ALA A 145 -9.09 12.36 4.22
N GLU A 146 -7.92 12.66 3.63
CA GLU A 146 -7.03 13.70 4.17
C GLU A 146 -7.73 15.07 4.19
N TRP A 147 -7.60 15.76 5.34
CA TRP A 147 -8.14 17.10 5.48
C TRP A 147 -7.24 18.14 4.84
N LYS A 148 -7.86 19.16 4.27
CA LYS A 148 -7.18 20.35 3.74
C LYS A 148 -8.08 21.55 3.91
N GLY A 149 -7.81 22.37 4.93
CA GLY A 149 -8.68 23.47 5.33
C GLY A 149 -10.09 22.97 5.69
N ASP A 150 -11.09 23.52 5.03
CA ASP A 150 -12.49 23.14 5.24
C ASP A 150 -12.87 21.81 4.59
N SER A 151 -12.09 21.33 3.62
CA SER A 151 -12.32 20.05 2.96
C SER A 151 -11.98 18.87 3.85
N LYS A 152 -12.93 17.94 3.99
CA LYS A 152 -12.79 16.73 4.82
C LYS A 152 -12.60 15.45 3.99
N GLY A 153 -12.09 15.60 2.79
CA GLY A 153 -11.81 14.51 1.86
C GLY A 153 -12.18 14.87 0.43
N TRP A 154 -11.96 13.93 -0.48
CA TRP A 154 -12.21 14.05 -1.91
C TRP A 154 -12.48 12.68 -2.52
N LYS A 155 -12.96 12.62 -3.75
CA LYS A 155 -13.29 11.38 -4.46
C LYS A 155 -12.38 11.17 -5.67
N LEU A 156 -12.16 9.90 -6.03
CA LEU A 156 -11.46 9.57 -7.29
C LEU A 156 -12.20 10.10 -8.53
N THR A 157 -13.53 10.26 -8.43
CA THR A 157 -14.41 10.79 -9.49
C THR A 157 -14.55 12.30 -9.51
N ASP A 158 -13.83 13.04 -8.65
CA ASP A 158 -13.81 14.50 -8.73
C ASP A 158 -13.08 14.94 -10.03
N PRO A 159 -13.51 16.03 -10.69
CA PRO A 159 -12.94 16.44 -12.00
C PRO A 159 -11.42 16.59 -12.00
N TRP A 160 -10.82 17.10 -10.93
CA TRP A 160 -9.37 17.20 -10.80
C TRP A 160 -8.72 15.85 -10.56
N SER A 161 -9.36 14.92 -9.87
CA SER A 161 -8.86 13.56 -9.68
C SER A 161 -8.65 12.85 -11.01
N TYR A 162 -9.60 12.95 -11.93
CA TYR A 162 -9.45 12.42 -13.30
C TYR A 162 -8.22 12.98 -14.02
N ARG A 163 -8.00 14.28 -13.96
CA ARG A 163 -6.83 14.92 -14.59
C ARG A 163 -5.52 14.38 -14.03
N TYR A 164 -5.46 14.18 -12.69
CA TYR A 164 -4.28 13.62 -12.04
C TYR A 164 -4.06 12.15 -12.39
N LEU A 165 -5.13 11.36 -12.47
CA LEU A 165 -5.06 9.94 -12.88
C LEU A 165 -4.59 9.82 -14.33
N GLN A 166 -5.18 10.57 -15.26
CA GLN A 166 -4.76 10.61 -16.67
C GLN A 166 -3.30 11.05 -16.79
N ARG A 167 -2.91 12.11 -16.08
CA ARG A 167 -1.54 12.59 -16.11
C ARG A 167 -0.56 11.60 -15.50
N SER A 168 -0.94 10.90 -14.44
CA SER A 168 -0.14 9.81 -13.87
C SER A 168 0.11 8.71 -14.91
N GLN A 169 -0.92 8.30 -15.65
CA GLN A 169 -0.81 7.32 -16.74
C GLN A 169 0.15 7.79 -17.84
N GLU A 170 0.02 9.04 -18.31
CA GLU A 170 0.89 9.63 -19.33
C GLU A 170 2.36 9.70 -18.89
N LEU A 171 2.61 9.92 -17.61
CA LEU A 171 3.94 9.94 -17.00
C LEU A 171 4.50 8.54 -16.68
N GLY A 172 3.75 7.48 -17.01
CA GLY A 172 4.17 6.09 -16.79
C GLY A 172 3.99 5.59 -15.36
N ILE A 173 3.29 6.33 -14.50
CA ILE A 173 2.84 5.86 -13.19
C ILE A 173 1.60 5.01 -13.41
N LYS A 174 1.71 3.70 -13.14
CA LYS A 174 0.61 2.75 -13.39
C LYS A 174 -0.07 2.27 -12.10
N ASN A 175 0.62 2.27 -10.99
CA ASN A 175 0.13 1.68 -9.75
C ASN A 175 -0.46 2.75 -8.83
N ILE A 176 -1.77 2.70 -8.65
CA ILE A 176 -2.54 3.66 -7.86
C ILE A 176 -3.05 2.96 -6.60
N HIS A 177 -2.33 3.11 -5.49
CA HIS A 177 -2.77 2.64 -4.19
C HIS A 177 -3.76 3.64 -3.61
N VAL A 178 -4.95 3.19 -3.28
CA VAL A 178 -5.98 4.06 -2.69
C VAL A 178 -6.49 3.49 -1.39
N HIS A 179 -6.46 4.30 -0.33
CA HIS A 179 -7.01 3.91 0.96
C HIS A 179 -8.54 3.87 0.89
N LYS A 180 -9.11 2.69 0.96
CA LYS A 180 -10.54 2.42 1.01
C LYS A 180 -10.79 1.34 2.06
N GLY A 181 -10.89 1.75 3.32
CA GLY A 181 -10.91 0.79 4.41
C GLY A 181 -11.34 1.38 5.73
N PRO A 182 -10.85 0.82 6.84
CA PRO A 182 -11.23 1.26 8.18
C PRO A 182 -10.99 2.74 8.40
N THR A 183 -11.95 3.36 9.06
CA THR A 183 -11.88 4.78 9.41
C THR A 183 -10.91 5.00 10.54
N ILE A 184 -10.01 5.95 10.35
CA ILE A 184 -9.07 6.42 11.37
C ILE A 184 -9.56 7.76 11.90
N ARG A 185 -9.83 7.83 13.19
CA ARG A 185 -10.25 9.08 13.83
C ARG A 185 -9.16 10.15 13.71
N PRO A 186 -9.50 11.41 13.35
CA PRO A 186 -10.85 11.99 13.23
C PRO A 186 -11.43 12.01 11.82
N LEU A 187 -10.88 11.26 10.89
CA LEU A 187 -11.23 11.31 9.47
C LEU A 187 -12.66 10.84 9.18
N ASN A 188 -13.22 11.33 8.07
CA ASN A 188 -14.56 10.99 7.63
C ASN A 188 -14.59 9.64 6.90
N LYS A 189 -15.42 8.70 7.38
CA LYS A 189 -15.55 7.38 6.78
C LYS A 189 -16.08 7.42 5.33
N ASP A 190 -16.89 8.41 4.97
CA ASP A 190 -17.50 8.48 3.64
C ASP A 190 -16.47 8.78 2.54
N ALA A 191 -15.35 9.42 2.90
CA ALA A 191 -14.22 9.62 1.99
C ALA A 191 -13.40 8.34 1.74
N PHE A 192 -13.64 7.27 2.51
CA PHE A 192 -13.06 5.95 2.31
C PHE A 192 -14.01 4.97 1.60
N ASP A 193 -15.17 5.43 1.13
CA ASP A 193 -16.08 4.59 0.36
C ASP A 193 -15.42 4.07 -0.92
N VAL A 194 -15.60 2.79 -1.20
CA VAL A 194 -14.97 2.12 -2.34
C VAL A 194 -15.69 2.41 -3.67
N GLY A 195 -16.92 2.89 -3.62
CA GLY A 195 -17.79 3.02 -4.81
C GLY A 195 -17.24 3.93 -5.92
N ASP A 196 -16.35 4.87 -5.60
CA ASP A 196 -15.71 5.74 -6.61
C ASP A 196 -14.57 5.07 -7.39
N VAL A 197 -14.20 3.83 -7.04
CA VAL A 197 -13.19 3.03 -7.77
C VAL A 197 -13.75 2.50 -9.08
N ASP A 198 -15.02 2.11 -9.10
CA ASP A 198 -15.68 1.46 -10.23
C ASP A 198 -15.56 2.29 -11.52
N GLU A 199 -16.02 3.53 -11.48
CA GLU A 199 -16.01 4.43 -12.63
C GLU A 199 -14.60 4.74 -13.13
N VAL A 200 -13.65 5.03 -12.22
CA VAL A 200 -12.29 5.37 -12.64
C VAL A 200 -11.53 4.16 -13.17
N ALA A 201 -11.81 2.96 -12.68
CA ALA A 201 -11.20 1.73 -13.17
C ALA A 201 -11.67 1.41 -14.60
N SER A 202 -12.97 1.54 -14.87
CA SER A 202 -13.55 1.37 -16.21
C SER A 202 -12.99 2.38 -17.23
N LEU A 203 -12.84 3.64 -16.83
CA LEU A 203 -12.39 4.71 -17.72
C LEU A 203 -10.88 4.74 -17.96
N LEU A 204 -10.10 4.17 -17.06
CA LEU A 204 -8.63 4.17 -17.09
C LEU A 204 -8.07 2.74 -16.97
N PRO A 205 -8.33 1.87 -17.96
CA PRO A 205 -8.01 0.44 -17.87
C PRO A 205 -6.49 0.14 -17.85
N ASP A 206 -5.65 1.10 -18.22
CA ASP A 206 -4.18 0.96 -18.19
C ASP A 206 -3.57 1.29 -16.81
N LEU A 207 -4.38 1.79 -15.85
CA LEU A 207 -3.97 1.99 -14.47
C LEU A 207 -4.35 0.77 -13.63
N ASN A 208 -3.50 0.40 -12.69
CA ASN A 208 -3.78 -0.62 -11.68
C ASN A 208 -4.27 0.07 -10.40
N PHE A 209 -5.51 -0.16 -10.00
CA PHE A 209 -6.07 0.37 -8.76
C PHE A 209 -5.91 -0.66 -7.64
N ILE A 210 -4.97 -0.43 -6.74
CA ILE A 210 -4.74 -1.25 -5.55
C ILE A 210 -5.61 -0.68 -4.43
N VAL A 211 -6.73 -1.35 -4.17
CA VAL A 211 -7.67 -0.97 -3.12
C VAL A 211 -7.18 -1.51 -1.79
N GLU A 212 -6.60 -0.62 -1.00
CA GLU A 212 -6.02 -0.97 0.28
C GLU A 212 -7.09 -1.35 1.30
N HIS A 213 -6.75 -2.35 2.12
CA HIS A 213 -7.62 -2.90 3.16
C HIS A 213 -8.89 -3.58 2.61
N CYS A 214 -8.86 -3.97 1.32
CA CYS A 214 -9.95 -4.70 0.65
C CYS A 214 -11.31 -4.01 0.76
N GLY A 215 -11.35 -2.68 0.83
CA GLY A 215 -12.59 -1.92 0.99
C GLY A 215 -13.32 -2.11 2.33
N LEU A 216 -12.70 -2.77 3.33
CA LEU A 216 -13.36 -3.06 4.62
C LEU A 216 -13.94 -1.80 5.29
N PRO A 217 -15.14 -1.89 5.86
CA PRO A 217 -15.95 -3.09 6.08
C PRO A 217 -16.88 -3.47 4.90
N ARG A 218 -16.77 -2.81 3.74
CA ARG A 218 -17.61 -3.02 2.56
C ARG A 218 -16.98 -4.02 1.59
N LEU A 219 -16.61 -5.21 2.09
CA LEU A 219 -15.95 -6.24 1.31
C LEU A 219 -16.76 -6.65 0.08
N ASN A 220 -18.07 -6.82 0.22
CA ASN A 220 -18.93 -7.24 -0.88
C ASN A 220 -18.99 -6.20 -2.01
N ASP A 221 -19.14 -4.90 -1.67
CA ASP A 221 -19.09 -3.84 -2.67
C ASP A 221 -17.76 -3.85 -3.42
N PHE A 222 -16.64 -4.01 -2.68
CA PHE A 222 -15.31 -4.09 -3.28
C PHE A 222 -15.16 -5.31 -4.19
N THR A 223 -15.57 -6.49 -3.74
CA THR A 223 -15.39 -7.73 -4.54
C THR A 223 -16.22 -7.70 -5.82
N PHE A 224 -17.43 -7.12 -5.81
CA PHE A 224 -18.22 -6.94 -7.03
C PHE A 224 -17.59 -5.95 -8.02
N ILE A 225 -17.02 -4.84 -7.54
CA ILE A 225 -16.25 -3.92 -8.39
C ILE A 225 -15.05 -4.65 -8.98
N ALA A 226 -14.25 -5.30 -8.16
CA ALA A 226 -13.04 -5.98 -8.60
C ALA A 226 -13.32 -7.21 -9.50
N ALA A 227 -14.50 -7.83 -9.41
CA ALA A 227 -14.91 -8.90 -10.31
C ALA A 227 -15.16 -8.40 -11.74
N GLN A 228 -15.66 -7.16 -11.89
CA GLN A 228 -15.93 -6.54 -13.19
C GLN A 228 -14.69 -5.85 -13.76
N GLU A 229 -13.89 -5.21 -12.92
CA GLU A 229 -12.75 -4.40 -13.32
C GLU A 229 -11.43 -5.19 -13.16
N PRO A 230 -10.85 -5.67 -14.27
CA PRO A 230 -9.66 -6.54 -14.22
C PRO A 230 -8.39 -5.84 -13.74
N ASN A 231 -8.38 -4.52 -13.74
CA ASN A 231 -7.31 -3.65 -13.28
C ASN A 231 -7.46 -3.22 -11.79
N VAL A 232 -8.43 -3.81 -11.06
CA VAL A 232 -8.61 -3.60 -9.62
C VAL A 232 -8.02 -4.76 -8.84
N TYR A 233 -7.20 -4.44 -7.84
CA TYR A 233 -6.44 -5.36 -7.00
C TYR A 233 -6.80 -5.19 -5.53
N ALA A 234 -6.75 -6.27 -4.76
CA ALA A 234 -6.96 -6.28 -3.32
C ALA A 234 -5.64 -6.09 -2.56
N GLY A 235 -5.45 -4.97 -1.86
CA GLY A 235 -4.37 -4.79 -0.88
C GLY A 235 -4.77 -5.36 0.47
N LEU A 236 -4.08 -6.40 0.94
CA LEU A 236 -4.42 -7.12 2.19
C LEU A 236 -4.02 -6.38 3.47
N SER A 237 -3.27 -5.28 3.38
CA SER A 237 -2.88 -4.50 4.56
C SER A 237 -4.11 -4.25 5.47
N VAL A 238 -3.94 -4.23 6.78
CA VAL A 238 -5.00 -4.26 7.80
C VAL A 238 -5.82 -5.58 7.81
N ALA A 239 -6.38 -5.99 6.68
CA ALA A 239 -7.21 -7.19 6.60
C ALA A 239 -6.44 -8.45 7.05
N ILE A 240 -5.20 -8.58 6.62
CA ILE A 240 -4.37 -9.76 6.95
C ILE A 240 -4.01 -9.84 8.44
N ALA A 241 -3.94 -8.72 9.14
CA ALA A 241 -3.67 -8.71 10.59
C ALA A 241 -4.80 -9.36 11.42
N LEU A 242 -6.02 -9.42 10.85
CA LEU A 242 -7.16 -10.12 11.47
C LEU A 242 -6.93 -11.63 11.62
N ILE A 243 -5.97 -12.21 10.90
CA ILE A 243 -5.56 -13.62 11.07
C ILE A 243 -5.18 -13.95 12.53
N HIS A 244 -4.70 -12.96 13.31
CA HIS A 244 -4.36 -13.13 14.70
C HIS A 244 -5.58 -13.02 15.62
N THR A 245 -6.39 -11.97 15.46
CA THR A 245 -7.46 -11.65 16.42
C THR A 245 -8.81 -12.23 16.03
N ARG A 246 -9.04 -12.44 14.74
CA ARG A 246 -10.30 -12.93 14.16
C ARG A 246 -10.05 -13.89 12.99
N PRO A 247 -9.38 -15.06 13.24
CA PRO A 247 -8.93 -15.95 12.16
C PRO A 247 -10.07 -16.43 11.26
N ARG A 248 -11.24 -16.73 11.80
CA ARG A 248 -12.42 -17.13 11.00
C ARG A 248 -12.83 -16.00 10.04
N TYR A 249 -12.92 -14.78 10.51
CA TYR A 249 -13.28 -13.64 9.69
C TYR A 249 -12.24 -13.35 8.60
N PHE A 250 -10.95 -13.52 8.91
CA PHE A 250 -9.91 -13.42 7.89
C PHE A 250 -10.03 -14.55 6.84
N SER A 251 -10.36 -15.76 7.26
CA SER A 251 -10.62 -16.87 6.32
C SER A 251 -11.80 -16.58 5.39
N GLU A 252 -12.87 -15.96 5.89
CA GLU A 252 -14.00 -15.51 5.07
C GLU A 252 -13.56 -14.43 4.05
N ILE A 253 -12.79 -13.42 4.48
CA ILE A 253 -12.25 -12.40 3.59
C ILE A 253 -11.41 -13.01 2.47
N ILE A 254 -10.44 -13.86 2.80
CA ILE A 254 -9.53 -14.42 1.80
C ILE A 254 -10.26 -15.39 0.85
N SER A 255 -11.26 -16.13 1.32
CA SER A 255 -12.12 -16.98 0.48
C SER A 255 -12.90 -16.17 -0.55
N GLU A 256 -13.55 -15.09 -0.12
CA GLU A 256 -14.26 -14.17 -1.03
C GLU A 256 -13.32 -13.58 -2.08
N LEU A 257 -12.13 -13.13 -1.67
CA LEU A 257 -11.14 -12.59 -2.60
C LEU A 257 -10.64 -13.64 -3.59
N LEU A 258 -10.38 -14.87 -3.15
CA LEU A 258 -9.95 -15.96 -4.01
C LEU A 258 -11.04 -16.35 -5.02
N PHE A 259 -12.29 -16.35 -4.60
CA PHE A 259 -13.42 -16.68 -5.46
C PHE A 259 -13.62 -15.64 -6.59
N TRP A 260 -13.64 -14.35 -6.24
CA TRP A 260 -13.97 -13.28 -7.19
C TRP A 260 -12.77 -12.79 -8.01
N LEU A 261 -11.59 -12.72 -7.41
CA LEU A 261 -10.41 -12.11 -8.04
C LEU A 261 -9.36 -13.14 -8.50
N GLY A 262 -9.40 -14.34 -7.95
CA GLY A 262 -8.30 -15.28 -8.07
C GLY A 262 -7.05 -14.82 -7.31
N PRO A 263 -6.05 -15.71 -7.14
CA PRO A 263 -4.85 -15.38 -6.36
C PRO A 263 -3.94 -14.34 -7.02
N GLU A 264 -4.09 -14.05 -8.32
CA GLU A 264 -3.23 -13.15 -9.11
C GLU A 264 -3.45 -11.67 -8.82
N ARG A 265 -4.59 -11.31 -8.22
CA ARG A 265 -4.96 -9.92 -7.95
C ARG A 265 -5.05 -9.58 -6.46
N ILE A 266 -4.46 -10.40 -5.62
CA ILE A 266 -4.37 -10.21 -4.17
C ILE A 266 -2.91 -9.90 -3.82
N LEU A 267 -2.67 -8.81 -3.08
CA LEU A 267 -1.34 -8.29 -2.76
C LEU A 267 -1.12 -8.25 -1.25
N PHE A 268 0.00 -8.78 -0.81
CA PHE A 268 0.43 -8.68 0.58
C PHE A 268 0.88 -7.26 0.93
N GLY A 269 0.55 -6.82 2.14
CA GLY A 269 1.04 -5.62 2.79
C GLY A 269 0.88 -5.75 4.31
N SER A 270 1.91 -5.40 5.07
CA SER A 270 1.87 -5.48 6.53
C SER A 270 1.18 -4.29 7.19
N ASP A 271 1.17 -3.15 6.51
CA ASP A 271 0.84 -1.84 7.09
C ASP A 271 1.81 -1.46 8.23
N TYR A 272 3.10 -1.79 8.02
CA TYR A 272 4.14 -1.47 9.00
C TYR A 272 4.19 0.07 9.24
N ALA A 273 4.25 0.56 10.44
CA ALA A 273 4.49 -0.13 11.71
C ALA A 273 3.21 -0.35 12.56
N LEU A 274 1.99 -0.35 11.92
CA LEU A 274 0.84 -0.85 12.68
C LEU A 274 1.11 -2.30 13.09
N TRP A 275 1.60 -3.11 12.17
CA TRP A 275 1.94 -4.51 12.43
C TRP A 275 3.28 -4.87 11.80
N GLN A 276 4.01 -5.76 12.47
CA GLN A 276 5.27 -6.26 11.95
C GLN A 276 5.03 -7.43 10.99
N PRO A 277 5.72 -7.48 9.83
CA PRO A 277 5.47 -8.49 8.80
C PRO A 277 5.79 -9.92 9.26
N LYS A 278 6.76 -10.11 10.16
CA LYS A 278 7.21 -11.42 10.60
C LYS A 278 6.06 -12.32 11.04
N TRP A 279 5.33 -11.91 12.07
CA TRP A 279 4.26 -12.74 12.63
C TRP A 279 3.07 -12.91 11.67
N ILE A 280 2.83 -11.90 10.80
CA ILE A 280 1.77 -11.96 9.78
C ILE A 280 2.12 -13.04 8.76
N ILE A 281 3.35 -13.02 8.23
CA ILE A 281 3.81 -13.97 7.21
C ILE A 281 3.81 -15.39 7.79
N GLU A 282 4.34 -15.59 9.01
CA GLU A 282 4.32 -16.89 9.68
C GLU A 282 2.90 -17.46 9.80
N LYS A 283 1.94 -16.65 10.28
CA LYS A 283 0.54 -17.08 10.39
C LYS A 283 -0.13 -17.31 9.04
N PHE A 284 0.16 -16.48 8.04
CA PHE A 284 -0.38 -16.65 6.70
C PHE A 284 0.17 -17.90 6.01
N MET A 285 1.43 -18.23 6.24
CA MET A 285 2.02 -19.45 5.72
C MET A 285 1.43 -20.73 6.37
N ASP A 286 1.06 -20.65 7.65
CA ASP A 286 0.39 -21.76 8.37
C ASP A 286 -1.15 -21.74 8.17
N LEU A 287 -1.72 -20.75 7.45
CA LEU A 287 -3.17 -20.67 7.22
C LEU A 287 -3.68 -21.86 6.41
N GLU A 288 -4.70 -22.51 6.97
CA GLU A 288 -5.60 -23.44 6.28
C GLU A 288 -7.03 -22.90 6.40
N LEU A 289 -7.78 -22.94 5.32
CA LEU A 289 -9.18 -22.51 5.35
C LEU A 289 -10.02 -23.54 6.13
N PRO A 290 -10.99 -23.10 6.93
CA PRO A 290 -11.99 -23.99 7.52
C PRO A 290 -12.65 -24.86 6.45
N GLU A 291 -13.03 -26.11 6.82
CA GLU A 291 -13.55 -27.11 5.88
C GLU A 291 -14.76 -26.61 5.07
N ASP A 292 -15.65 -25.87 5.69
CA ASP A 292 -16.83 -25.29 5.04
C ASP A 292 -16.45 -24.27 3.95
N LEU A 293 -15.49 -23.41 4.20
CA LEU A 293 -14.99 -22.44 3.20
C LEU A 293 -14.15 -23.14 2.13
N ALA A 294 -13.33 -24.09 2.51
CA ALA A 294 -12.53 -24.87 1.57
C ALA A 294 -13.39 -25.73 0.63
N ALA A 295 -14.58 -26.16 1.07
CA ALA A 295 -15.52 -26.88 0.23
C ALA A 295 -16.12 -26.00 -0.89
N GLU A 296 -16.19 -24.68 -0.69
CA GLU A 296 -16.72 -23.72 -1.67
C GLU A 296 -15.63 -23.23 -2.64
N THR A 297 -14.44 -22.88 -2.13
CA THR A 297 -13.41 -22.16 -2.90
C THR A 297 -12.14 -22.99 -3.14
N GLY A 298 -12.04 -24.17 -2.55
CA GLY A 298 -10.79 -24.91 -2.47
C GLY A 298 -9.89 -24.43 -1.34
N GLN A 299 -8.87 -25.23 -0.99
CA GLN A 299 -7.89 -24.86 0.00
C GLN A 299 -6.85 -23.89 -0.58
N ILE A 300 -6.38 -22.95 0.25
CA ILE A 300 -5.30 -22.05 -0.17
C ILE A 300 -4.00 -22.83 -0.32
N THR A 301 -3.46 -22.88 -1.53
CA THR A 301 -2.24 -23.63 -1.87
C THR A 301 -0.96 -22.82 -1.62
N LEU A 302 0.19 -23.51 -1.57
CA LEU A 302 1.49 -22.85 -1.49
C LEU A 302 1.74 -21.88 -2.66
N GLU A 303 1.36 -22.29 -3.87
CA GLU A 303 1.49 -21.45 -5.07
C GLU A 303 0.64 -20.14 -4.98
N MET A 304 -0.57 -20.24 -4.44
CA MET A 304 -1.38 -19.04 -4.16
C MET A 304 -0.69 -18.13 -3.13
N LYS A 305 -0.14 -18.71 -2.06
CA LYS A 305 0.58 -17.96 -1.02
C LYS A 305 1.82 -17.24 -1.57
N LYS A 306 2.59 -17.85 -2.49
CA LYS A 306 3.73 -17.22 -3.17
C LYS A 306 3.30 -16.01 -3.99
N LYS A 307 2.25 -16.18 -4.81
CA LYS A 307 1.69 -15.08 -5.61
C LYS A 307 1.30 -13.90 -4.71
N ILE A 308 0.55 -14.17 -3.67
CA ILE A 308 0.03 -13.16 -2.74
C ILE A 308 1.17 -12.46 -1.98
N LEU A 309 2.14 -13.23 -1.45
CA LEU A 309 3.22 -12.69 -0.63
C LEU A 309 4.23 -11.85 -1.41
N GLY A 310 4.41 -12.09 -2.72
CA GLY A 310 5.46 -11.37 -3.43
C GLY A 310 5.31 -11.27 -4.93
N GLU A 311 4.97 -12.34 -5.65
CA GLU A 311 5.03 -12.39 -7.11
C GLU A 311 4.09 -11.38 -7.78
N ASN A 312 2.89 -11.17 -7.23
CA ASN A 312 1.92 -10.23 -7.78
C ASN A 312 2.41 -8.79 -7.68
N THR A 313 2.89 -8.37 -6.51
CA THR A 313 3.45 -7.02 -6.33
C THR A 313 4.72 -6.85 -7.16
N ALA A 314 5.57 -7.88 -7.23
CA ALA A 314 6.77 -7.88 -8.06
C ALA A 314 6.44 -7.65 -9.54
N ARG A 315 5.40 -8.31 -10.06
CA ARG A 315 4.91 -8.11 -11.44
C ARG A 315 4.43 -6.68 -11.68
N LEU A 316 3.66 -6.09 -10.78
CA LEU A 316 3.15 -4.71 -10.91
C LEU A 316 4.26 -3.66 -10.90
N TYR A 317 5.33 -3.91 -10.14
CA TYR A 317 6.45 -2.97 -9.99
C TYR A 317 7.69 -3.35 -10.82
N ASN A 318 7.61 -4.38 -11.67
CA ASN A 318 8.74 -4.89 -12.47
C ASN A 318 9.96 -5.26 -11.60
N ILE A 319 9.71 -5.87 -10.44
CA ILE A 319 10.75 -6.39 -9.56
C ILE A 319 11.10 -7.82 -10.01
N SER A 320 12.38 -8.11 -10.21
CA SER A 320 12.83 -9.47 -10.53
C SER A 320 12.65 -10.39 -9.33
N VAL A 321 11.88 -11.47 -9.50
CA VAL A 321 11.72 -12.51 -8.49
C VAL A 321 12.98 -13.38 -8.46
N GLY A 322 13.61 -13.53 -7.31
CA GLY A 322 14.82 -14.35 -7.13
C GLY A 322 15.64 -13.90 -5.93
N GLU A 323 16.76 -14.57 -5.66
CA GLU A 323 17.70 -14.08 -4.64
C GLU A 323 18.11 -12.66 -4.98
N PRO A 324 18.16 -11.74 -4.00
CA PRO A 324 18.65 -10.39 -4.23
C PRO A 324 20.09 -10.55 -4.73
N LYS A 325 20.27 -10.42 -6.03
CA LYS A 325 21.59 -10.18 -6.57
C LYS A 325 21.99 -8.83 -6.00
N HIS A 326 23.21 -8.70 -5.48
CA HIS A 326 23.80 -7.41 -5.25
C HIS A 326 23.65 -6.63 -6.56
N PHE A 327 22.65 -5.76 -6.63
CA PHE A 327 22.50 -4.85 -7.75
C PHE A 327 23.62 -3.83 -7.63
N GLY A 328 24.81 -4.23 -8.12
CA GLY A 328 25.85 -3.28 -8.41
C GLY A 328 25.31 -2.32 -9.44
N SER A 329 25.17 -1.05 -9.05
CA SER A 329 25.14 0.15 -9.87
C SER A 329 24.74 -0.04 -11.35
N ALA A 330 23.45 -0.18 -11.62
CA ALA A 330 22.87 0.26 -12.88
C ALA A 330 22.14 1.59 -12.61
N VAL A 331 22.94 2.64 -12.43
CA VAL A 331 22.44 4.02 -12.53
C VAL A 331 22.16 4.27 -14.00
N SER A 332 20.91 4.53 -14.28
CA SER A 332 20.38 5.35 -15.39
C SER A 332 20.98 5.11 -16.79
N GLU A 333 20.31 4.32 -17.56
CA GLU A 333 20.03 4.84 -18.90
C GLU A 333 18.81 5.76 -18.78
N ALA A 334 19.05 7.06 -18.93
CA ALA A 334 17.98 8.04 -19.08
C ALA A 334 17.11 7.60 -20.26
N PRO A 335 15.76 7.70 -20.15
CA PRO A 335 14.91 7.41 -21.30
C PRO A 335 15.34 8.29 -22.47
N GLU A 336 15.49 7.68 -23.68
CA GLU A 336 15.74 8.43 -24.89
C GLU A 336 14.73 9.57 -25.03
N PRO A 337 15.16 10.77 -25.42
CA PRO A 337 14.25 11.87 -25.60
C PRO A 337 13.23 11.52 -26.67
N LEU A 338 11.95 11.67 -26.35
CA LEU A 338 10.82 11.50 -27.27
C LEU A 338 11.12 12.23 -28.58
N ARG A 339 11.24 11.47 -29.68
CA ARG A 339 11.38 12.03 -31.02
C ARG A 339 10.21 12.97 -31.29
N LYS A 340 10.49 14.23 -31.52
CA LYS A 340 9.50 15.22 -31.96
C LYS A 340 8.80 14.68 -33.20
N GLY A 341 7.48 14.54 -33.12
CA GLY A 341 6.65 14.09 -34.23
C GLY A 341 6.86 14.95 -35.47
N ALA A 342 6.92 14.30 -36.62
CA ALA A 342 6.92 14.93 -37.91
C ALA A 342 5.60 15.68 -38.15
N PRO A 343 5.60 16.82 -38.85
CA PRO A 343 4.37 17.56 -39.10
C PRO A 343 3.46 16.74 -40.02
N VAL A 344 2.18 16.71 -39.62
CA VAL A 344 1.12 16.11 -40.48
C VAL A 344 0.85 17.10 -41.60
N ALA A 345 0.94 16.59 -42.83
CA ALA A 345 0.55 17.30 -44.06
C ALA A 345 -0.97 17.32 -44.21
#